data_92fcf5c6df2e89ee397bc0273dbcef8d
#
_entry.id   92fcf5c6df2e89ee397bc0273dbcef8d
#
_cell.length_a   1.000
_cell.length_b   1.000
_cell.length_c   1.000
_cell.angle_alpha   90.00
_cell.angle_beta   90.00
_cell.angle_gamma   90.00
#
_symmetry.space_group_name_H-M   'P 1'
#
loop_
_entity.id
_entity.type
_entity.pdbx_description
1 polymer ?
#
loop_
_entity_poly.entity_id
_entity_poly.type
_entity_poly.pdbx_seq_one_letter_code
_entity_poly.pdbx_strand_id
1 'polypeptide(L)'
;MLKLKILEERTKILFDKIAKEWYEFPLVWGTGLSLRMWHRKSVDLDFAVPRFVSNKDIEVFKKVSKRFEIVYQSKEQINMFVDYVKVTVFSYFYKNHFTVQKYKNLKIRDLKDIAVSKAFTIGRREELKDYIDLYFILKEKVLSLDEMIKLAKEKYQWEFSEKLFLKQLLLI
;
A
#
# COMPACT_ATOMS: atom_id res chain seq x y z
N MET A 1 8.26 -8.52 13.27
CA MET A 1 9.25 -8.94 12.22
C MET A 1 8.54 -9.11 10.90
N LEU A 2 9.11 -8.62 9.78
CA LEU A 2 8.49 -8.77 8.45
C LEU A 2 8.66 -10.21 7.95
N LYS A 3 7.61 -10.71 7.32
CA LYS A 3 7.54 -12.09 6.81
C LYS A 3 7.80 -12.09 5.29
N LEU A 4 9.07 -11.91 4.87
CA LEU A 4 9.47 -11.76 3.46
C LEU A 4 9.14 -12.97 2.57
N LYS A 5 8.93 -14.15 3.15
CA LYS A 5 8.54 -15.37 2.41
C LYS A 5 7.16 -15.28 1.75
N ILE A 6 6.35 -14.26 2.12
CA ILE A 6 5.04 -14.01 1.51
C ILE A 6 5.14 -13.39 0.12
N LEU A 7 6.26 -12.74 -0.20
CA LEU A 7 6.51 -12.18 -1.51
C LEU A 7 6.91 -13.27 -2.50
N GLU A 8 6.49 -13.12 -3.75
CA GLU A 8 7.08 -13.90 -4.83
C GLU A 8 8.58 -13.61 -4.95
N GLU A 9 9.36 -14.57 -5.44
CA GLU A 9 10.82 -14.48 -5.42
C GLU A 9 11.35 -13.22 -6.13
N ARG A 10 10.80 -12.87 -7.30
CA ARG A 10 11.18 -11.65 -8.03
C ARG A 10 10.86 -10.38 -7.23
N THR A 11 9.65 -10.32 -6.66
CA THR A 11 9.20 -9.20 -5.82
C THR A 11 10.07 -9.06 -4.59
N LYS A 12 10.45 -10.16 -3.97
CA LYS A 12 11.35 -10.17 -2.80
C LYS A 12 12.74 -9.66 -3.14
N ILE A 13 13.32 -10.11 -4.26
CA ILE A 13 14.62 -9.64 -4.73
C ILE A 13 14.59 -8.12 -4.98
N LEU A 14 13.56 -7.64 -5.68
CA LEU A 14 13.40 -6.21 -5.95
C LEU A 14 13.19 -5.42 -4.66
N PHE A 15 12.31 -5.90 -3.78
CA PHE A 15 12.06 -5.29 -2.47
C PHE A 15 13.33 -5.14 -1.65
N ASP A 16 14.17 -6.18 -1.60
CA ASP A 16 15.45 -6.13 -0.87
C ASP A 16 16.46 -5.15 -1.49
N LYS A 17 16.50 -5.01 -2.81
CA LYS A 17 17.32 -4.00 -3.51
C LYS A 17 16.86 -2.59 -3.16
N ILE A 18 15.54 -2.31 -3.30
CA ILE A 18 14.95 -1.00 -2.98
C ILE A 18 15.19 -0.66 -1.50
N ALA A 19 15.00 -1.62 -0.60
CA ALA A 19 15.18 -1.41 0.83
C ALA A 19 16.61 -1.05 1.24
N LYS A 20 17.62 -1.32 0.41
CA LYS A 20 19.02 -0.88 0.63
C LYS A 20 19.25 0.57 0.21
N GLU A 21 18.57 1.03 -0.84
CA GLU A 21 18.81 2.31 -1.50
C GLU A 21 17.84 3.40 -1.09
N TRP A 22 16.58 3.05 -0.87
CA TRP A 22 15.49 4.00 -0.71
C TRP A 22 14.94 4.08 0.71
N TYR A 23 14.77 5.28 1.21
CA TYR A 23 14.33 5.56 2.58
C TYR A 23 13.20 6.62 2.67
N GLU A 24 12.86 7.30 1.57
CA GLU A 24 11.98 8.48 1.65
C GLU A 24 10.50 8.12 1.70
N PHE A 25 10.04 7.22 0.83
CA PHE A 25 8.61 6.95 0.65
C PHE A 25 8.17 5.64 1.28
N PRO A 26 7.02 5.61 1.97
CA PRO A 26 6.54 4.38 2.56
C PRO A 26 5.95 3.43 1.53
N LEU A 27 6.28 2.14 1.67
CA LEU A 27 5.51 1.04 1.10
C LEU A 27 4.14 1.01 1.78
N VAL A 28 3.10 0.88 0.97
CA VAL A 28 1.71 0.97 1.43
C VAL A 28 0.86 -0.23 0.98
N TRP A 29 -0.41 -0.20 1.31
CA TRP A 29 -1.47 -1.11 0.86
C TRP A 29 -1.19 -2.61 1.05
N GLY A 30 -1.57 -3.43 0.05
CA GLY A 30 -1.62 -4.88 0.15
C GLY A 30 -0.28 -5.53 0.50
N THR A 31 0.82 -5.06 -0.08
CA THR A 31 2.14 -5.61 0.20
C THR A 31 2.62 -5.26 1.60
N GLY A 32 2.42 -4.01 2.04
CA GLY A 32 2.72 -3.61 3.42
C GLY A 32 1.93 -4.43 4.45
N LEU A 33 0.67 -4.78 4.14
CA LEU A 33 -0.17 -5.63 4.97
C LEU A 33 0.32 -7.08 4.95
N SER A 34 0.52 -7.65 3.76
CA SER A 34 0.94 -9.05 3.59
C SER A 34 2.26 -9.36 4.30
N LEU A 35 3.23 -8.47 4.23
CA LEU A 35 4.52 -8.59 4.92
C LEU A 35 4.39 -8.76 6.44
N ARG A 36 3.32 -8.27 7.04
CA ARG A 36 3.11 -8.31 8.49
C ARG A 36 2.13 -9.38 8.92
N MET A 37 1.04 -9.55 8.20
CA MET A 37 -0.06 -10.46 8.56
C MET A 37 0.10 -11.87 7.97
N TRP A 38 0.83 -11.99 6.87
CA TRP A 38 1.06 -13.26 6.17
C TRP A 38 -0.22 -13.97 5.71
N HIS A 39 -1.21 -13.21 5.33
CA HIS A 39 -2.56 -13.70 5.02
C HIS A 39 -2.77 -14.06 3.54
N ARG A 40 -2.02 -13.46 2.62
CA ARG A 40 -2.01 -13.77 1.19
C ARG A 40 -0.69 -13.35 0.54
N LYS A 41 -0.37 -13.98 -0.59
CA LYS A 41 0.77 -13.54 -1.42
C LYS A 41 0.55 -12.13 -1.96
N SER A 42 1.62 -11.37 -2.10
CA SER A 42 1.64 -10.08 -2.77
C SER A 42 2.73 -10.04 -3.82
N VAL A 43 2.38 -9.50 -4.98
CA VAL A 43 3.23 -9.48 -6.18
C VAL A 43 3.61 -8.07 -6.61
N ASP A 44 2.84 -7.06 -6.19
CA ASP A 44 3.01 -5.66 -6.55
C ASP A 44 3.73 -4.90 -5.44
N LEU A 45 4.40 -3.80 -5.78
CA LEU A 45 4.98 -2.87 -4.82
C LEU A 45 4.38 -1.47 -5.02
N ASP A 46 3.66 -0.97 -4.02
CA ASP A 46 2.98 0.32 -4.07
C ASP A 46 3.62 1.30 -3.07
N PHE A 47 4.05 2.46 -3.55
CA PHE A 47 4.69 3.51 -2.77
C PHE A 47 3.88 4.79 -2.84
N ALA A 48 3.73 5.47 -1.69
CA ALA A 48 2.99 6.71 -1.58
C ALA A 48 3.92 7.88 -1.31
N VAL A 49 3.72 9.00 -2.04
CA VAL A 49 4.44 10.25 -1.84
C VAL A 49 3.48 11.36 -1.41
N PRO A 50 3.85 12.24 -0.44
CA PRO A 50 2.96 13.29 0.07
C PRO A 50 2.93 14.54 -0.82
N ARG A 51 3.18 14.39 -2.10
CA ARG A 51 3.24 15.42 -3.15
C ARG A 51 2.91 14.82 -4.49
N PHE A 52 2.82 15.64 -5.53
CA PHE A 52 2.75 15.11 -6.90
C PHE A 52 4.01 14.31 -7.24
N VAL A 53 3.81 13.21 -7.98
CA VAL A 53 4.91 12.36 -8.43
C VAL A 53 5.75 13.07 -9.49
N SER A 54 7.01 12.73 -9.57
CA SER A 54 7.97 13.33 -10.49
C SER A 54 8.95 12.30 -11.05
N ASN A 55 9.72 12.67 -12.06
CA ASN A 55 10.76 11.81 -12.61
C ASN A 55 11.83 11.41 -11.59
N LYS A 56 12.05 12.22 -10.54
CA LYS A 56 12.98 11.87 -9.45
C LYS A 56 12.54 10.63 -8.69
N ASP A 57 11.23 10.38 -8.62
CA ASP A 57 10.67 9.24 -7.87
C ASP A 57 10.94 7.89 -8.55
N ILE A 58 11.31 7.90 -9.82
CA ILE A 58 11.62 6.67 -10.58
C ILE A 58 13.11 6.36 -10.65
N GLU A 59 13.98 7.29 -10.29
CA GLU A 59 15.43 7.13 -10.42
C GLU A 59 15.98 5.96 -9.58
N VAL A 60 15.44 5.76 -8.38
CA VAL A 60 15.84 4.62 -7.53
C VAL A 60 15.52 3.29 -8.22
N PHE A 61 14.37 3.19 -8.89
CA PHE A 61 13.96 1.97 -9.58
C PHE A 61 14.83 1.71 -10.81
N LYS A 62 15.16 2.74 -11.57
CA LYS A 62 16.12 2.64 -12.69
C LYS A 62 17.50 2.16 -12.20
N LYS A 63 17.99 2.73 -11.09
CA LYS A 63 19.29 2.39 -10.51
C LYS A 63 19.38 0.91 -10.09
N VAL A 64 18.32 0.35 -9.51
CA VAL A 64 18.35 -1.01 -8.95
C VAL A 64 17.94 -2.09 -9.95
N SER A 65 17.39 -1.73 -11.11
CA SER A 65 16.84 -2.64 -12.10
C SER A 65 17.82 -2.98 -13.21
N LYS A 66 17.63 -4.16 -13.80
CA LYS A 66 18.22 -4.53 -15.10
C LYS A 66 17.25 -4.21 -16.24
N ARG A 67 15.94 -4.28 -15.98
CA ARG A 67 14.89 -3.97 -16.95
C ARG A 67 13.88 -3.01 -16.30
N PHE A 68 13.62 -1.90 -16.99
CA PHE A 68 12.74 -0.85 -16.52
C PHE A 68 11.83 -0.38 -17.66
N GLU A 69 10.52 -0.29 -17.39
CA GLU A 69 9.51 0.13 -18.36
C GLU A 69 8.41 0.94 -17.67
N ILE A 70 8.12 2.15 -18.15
CA ILE A 70 6.98 2.95 -17.68
C ILE A 70 5.77 2.57 -18.53
N VAL A 71 4.69 2.14 -17.87
CA VAL A 71 3.41 1.77 -18.51
C VAL A 71 2.42 2.93 -18.49
N TYR A 72 2.46 3.74 -17.45
CA TYR A 72 1.58 4.89 -17.29
C TYR A 72 2.26 5.96 -16.46
N GLN A 73 2.07 7.21 -16.83
CA GLN A 73 2.59 8.35 -16.07
C GLN A 73 1.62 9.52 -16.12
N SER A 74 1.32 10.07 -14.96
CA SER A 74 0.61 11.34 -14.75
C SER A 74 1.27 12.11 -13.60
N LYS A 75 0.77 13.31 -13.28
CA LYS A 75 1.23 14.04 -12.09
C LYS A 75 0.86 13.36 -10.77
N GLU A 76 -0.09 12.44 -10.78
CA GLU A 76 -0.61 11.78 -9.58
C GLU A 76 -0.12 10.34 -9.42
N GLN A 77 0.30 9.70 -10.50
CA GLN A 77 0.67 8.28 -10.47
C GLN A 77 1.63 7.91 -11.58
N ILE A 78 2.57 7.03 -11.25
CA ILE A 78 3.45 6.36 -12.21
C ILE A 78 3.34 4.86 -11.98
N ASN A 79 2.97 4.12 -13.04
CA ASN A 79 2.99 2.66 -13.06
C ASN A 79 4.15 2.19 -13.93
N MET A 80 4.91 1.24 -13.44
CA MET A 80 6.08 0.73 -14.12
C MET A 80 6.26 -0.76 -13.88
N PHE A 81 7.00 -1.42 -14.76
CA PHE A 81 7.59 -2.72 -14.52
C PHE A 81 9.08 -2.56 -14.24
N VAL A 82 9.53 -3.14 -13.14
CA VAL A 82 10.91 -3.13 -12.66
C VAL A 82 11.34 -4.58 -12.45
N ASP A 83 12.24 -5.08 -13.29
CA ASP A 83 12.62 -6.50 -13.32
C ASP A 83 11.38 -7.44 -13.34
N TYR A 84 10.36 -7.09 -14.16
CA TYR A 84 9.06 -7.77 -14.31
C TYR A 84 8.12 -7.70 -13.09
N VAL A 85 8.45 -6.92 -12.07
CA VAL A 85 7.57 -6.65 -10.94
C VAL A 85 6.81 -5.36 -11.21
N LYS A 86 5.50 -5.37 -11.02
CA LYS A 86 4.69 -4.17 -11.09
C LYS A 86 4.97 -3.27 -9.89
N VAL A 87 5.36 -2.04 -10.16
CA VAL A 87 5.62 -1.02 -9.15
C VAL A 87 4.75 0.19 -9.44
N THR A 88 4.07 0.70 -8.42
CA THR A 88 3.31 1.95 -8.50
C THR A 88 3.89 2.96 -7.52
N VAL A 89 4.09 4.19 -7.99
CA VAL A 89 4.33 5.36 -7.14
C VAL A 89 3.17 6.32 -7.36
N PHE A 90 2.52 6.76 -6.29
CA PHE A 90 1.36 7.64 -6.40
C PHE A 90 1.33 8.72 -5.34
N SER A 91 0.69 9.84 -5.67
CA SER A 91 0.44 10.97 -4.78
C SER A 91 -0.55 10.58 -3.69
N TYR A 92 -0.20 10.88 -2.44
CA TYR A 92 -1.07 10.60 -1.31
C TYR A 92 -0.96 11.73 -0.28
N PHE A 93 -1.89 12.65 -0.32
CA PHE A 93 -1.85 13.90 0.46
C PHE A 93 -2.38 13.76 1.89
N TYR A 94 -2.95 12.61 2.25
CA TYR A 94 -3.51 12.39 3.58
C TYR A 94 -2.40 12.03 4.60
N LYS A 95 -2.46 12.65 5.76
CA LYS A 95 -1.53 12.36 6.86
C LYS A 95 -1.76 10.94 7.42
N ASN A 96 -0.69 10.31 7.86
CA ASN A 96 -0.79 9.07 8.60
C ASN A 96 -1.22 9.37 10.04
N HIS A 97 -2.08 8.53 10.63
CA HIS A 97 -2.43 8.60 12.05
C HIS A 97 -1.34 7.98 12.94
N PHE A 98 -0.60 7.00 12.39
CA PHE A 98 0.36 6.21 13.14
C PHE A 98 1.77 6.33 12.54
N THR A 99 2.77 6.03 13.37
CA THR A 99 4.17 6.12 12.96
C THR A 99 4.53 5.01 11.98
N VAL A 100 5.18 5.38 10.87
CA VAL A 100 5.71 4.42 9.90
C VAL A 100 6.79 3.55 10.54
N GLN A 101 6.83 2.28 10.17
CA GLN A 101 7.88 1.36 10.58
C GLN A 101 9.02 1.36 9.56
N LYS A 102 10.23 1.07 10.03
CA LYS A 102 11.41 0.96 9.16
C LYS A 102 11.80 -0.51 8.94
N TYR A 103 12.17 -0.84 7.71
CA TYR A 103 12.86 -2.06 7.35
C TYR A 103 14.07 -1.70 6.49
N LYS A 104 15.28 -1.84 7.03
CA LYS A 104 16.50 -1.26 6.46
C LYS A 104 16.29 0.26 6.22
N ASN A 105 16.48 0.74 5.01
CA ASN A 105 16.25 2.14 4.62
C ASN A 105 14.81 2.40 4.12
N LEU A 106 13.97 1.38 4.05
CA LEU A 106 12.60 1.50 3.56
C LEU A 106 11.63 1.79 4.71
N LYS A 107 10.73 2.73 4.49
CA LYS A 107 9.58 2.98 5.36
C LYS A 107 8.42 2.07 4.95
N ILE A 108 7.68 1.54 5.91
CA ILE A 108 6.46 0.77 5.68
C ILE A 108 5.36 1.42 6.50
N ARG A 109 4.22 1.73 5.89
CA ARG A 109 3.08 2.33 6.57
C ARG A 109 2.58 1.41 7.67
N ASP A 110 2.10 1.99 8.78
CA ASP A 110 1.53 1.23 9.89
C ASP A 110 0.31 0.40 9.46
N LEU A 111 0.09 -0.75 10.13
CA LEU A 111 -1.04 -1.64 9.83
C LEU A 111 -2.39 -0.96 9.97
N LYS A 112 -2.54 -0.13 11.02
CA LYS A 112 -3.79 0.60 11.28
C LYS A 112 -4.06 1.63 10.18
N ASP A 113 -3.03 2.36 9.72
CA ASP A 113 -3.16 3.28 8.60
C ASP A 113 -3.49 2.57 7.28
N ILE A 114 -2.94 1.36 7.06
CA ILE A 114 -3.31 0.53 5.91
C ILE A 114 -4.77 0.08 6.03
N ALA A 115 -5.21 -0.34 7.22
CA ALA A 115 -6.60 -0.73 7.48
C ALA A 115 -7.59 0.41 7.18
N VAL A 116 -7.30 1.61 7.65
CA VAL A 116 -8.10 2.80 7.35
C VAL A 116 -8.15 3.09 5.84
N SER A 117 -7.01 2.92 5.14
CA SER A 117 -6.97 3.07 3.68
C SER A 117 -7.79 1.99 2.95
N LYS A 118 -7.91 0.78 3.51
CA LYS A 118 -8.76 -0.29 2.96
C LYS A 118 -10.24 0.05 3.04
N ALA A 119 -10.71 0.62 4.15
CA ALA A 119 -12.09 1.08 4.27
C ALA A 119 -12.42 2.12 3.19
N PHE A 120 -11.51 3.07 2.95
CA PHE A 120 -11.67 4.08 1.90
C PHE A 120 -11.67 3.47 0.49
N THR A 121 -10.83 2.48 0.24
CA THR A 121 -10.69 1.81 -1.05
C THR A 121 -11.92 0.96 -1.38
N ILE A 122 -12.40 0.14 -0.42
CA ILE A 122 -13.57 -0.73 -0.59
C ILE A 122 -14.81 0.07 -0.94
N GLY A 123 -15.00 1.24 -0.36
CA GLY A 123 -16.13 2.11 -0.74
C GLY A 123 -16.08 2.65 -2.19
N ARG A 124 -14.98 2.41 -2.93
CA ARG A 124 -14.74 2.99 -4.27
C ARG A 124 -14.47 1.97 -5.37
N ARG A 125 -14.07 0.75 -5.02
CA ARG A 125 -13.78 -0.33 -5.97
C ARG A 125 -14.08 -1.70 -5.37
N GLU A 126 -14.40 -2.66 -6.23
CA GLU A 126 -14.79 -4.03 -5.86
C GLU A 126 -13.68 -5.01 -6.23
N GLU A 127 -12.57 -5.00 -5.49
CA GLU A 127 -11.49 -5.96 -5.70
C GLU A 127 -11.44 -7.00 -4.56
N LEU A 128 -11.56 -8.28 -4.89
CA LEU A 128 -11.58 -9.39 -3.93
C LEU A 128 -10.41 -9.33 -2.92
N LYS A 129 -9.22 -8.92 -3.37
CA LYS A 129 -8.06 -8.78 -2.48
C LYS A 129 -8.27 -7.77 -1.35
N ASP A 130 -9.09 -6.72 -1.57
CA ASP A 130 -9.36 -5.71 -0.54
C ASP A 130 -10.28 -6.27 0.55
N TYR A 131 -11.23 -7.13 0.18
CA TYR A 131 -12.10 -7.83 1.13
C TYR A 131 -11.34 -8.89 1.94
N ILE A 132 -10.46 -9.66 1.28
CA ILE A 132 -9.57 -10.60 1.98
C ILE A 132 -8.70 -9.84 3.00
N ASP A 133 -8.11 -8.72 2.60
CA ASP A 133 -7.31 -7.87 3.47
C ASP A 133 -8.14 -7.39 4.68
N LEU A 134 -9.37 -6.91 4.44
CA LEU A 134 -10.27 -6.44 5.49
C LEU A 134 -10.67 -7.56 6.45
N TYR A 135 -11.02 -8.74 5.92
CA TYR A 135 -11.35 -9.90 6.74
C TYR A 135 -10.23 -10.21 7.76
N PHE A 136 -8.98 -10.27 7.30
CA PHE A 136 -7.85 -10.55 8.17
C PHE A 136 -7.55 -9.41 9.15
N ILE A 137 -7.72 -8.15 8.75
CA ILE A 137 -7.60 -6.99 9.63
C ILE A 137 -8.56 -7.10 10.82
N LEU A 138 -9.82 -7.43 10.55
CA LEU A 138 -10.86 -7.59 11.57
C LEU A 138 -10.63 -8.85 12.42
N LYS A 139 -10.30 -9.98 11.81
CA LYS A 139 -10.01 -11.26 12.48
C LYS A 139 -8.85 -11.13 13.47
N GLU A 140 -7.77 -10.49 13.06
CA GLU A 140 -6.57 -10.29 13.90
C GLU A 140 -6.71 -9.07 14.82
N LYS A 141 -7.89 -8.43 14.86
CA LYS A 141 -8.20 -7.28 15.74
C LYS A 141 -7.19 -6.13 15.60
N VAL A 142 -6.70 -5.88 14.37
CA VAL A 142 -5.83 -4.73 14.09
C VAL A 142 -6.56 -3.42 14.39
N LEU A 143 -7.81 -3.33 13.96
CA LEU A 143 -8.82 -2.32 14.29
C LEU A 143 -10.20 -3.00 14.28
N SER A 144 -11.11 -2.53 15.13
CA SER A 144 -12.53 -2.84 14.98
C SER A 144 -13.13 -2.08 13.79
N LEU A 145 -14.32 -2.52 13.36
CA LEU A 145 -15.03 -1.84 12.27
C LEU A 145 -15.35 -0.38 12.63
N ASP A 146 -15.80 -0.14 13.86
CA ASP A 146 -16.14 1.21 14.36
C ASP A 146 -14.91 2.12 14.43
N GLU A 147 -13.78 1.62 14.95
CA GLU A 147 -12.51 2.37 14.96
C GLU A 147 -12.04 2.70 13.56
N MET A 148 -12.17 1.76 12.63
CA MET A 148 -11.79 1.96 11.23
C MET A 148 -12.64 3.03 10.57
N ILE A 149 -13.97 3.01 10.77
CA ILE A 149 -14.90 4.02 10.26
C ILE A 149 -14.58 5.40 10.86
N LYS A 150 -14.39 5.47 12.18
CA LYS A 150 -14.02 6.70 12.87
C LYS A 150 -12.75 7.31 12.30
N LEU A 151 -11.67 6.54 12.22
CA LEU A 151 -10.39 6.99 11.68
C LEU A 151 -10.46 7.36 10.18
N ALA A 152 -11.29 6.65 9.39
CA ALA A 152 -11.51 6.98 7.99
C ALA A 152 -12.25 8.32 7.82
N LYS A 153 -13.26 8.60 8.64
CA LYS A 153 -13.95 9.91 8.68
C LYS A 153 -12.97 11.03 9.04
N GLU A 154 -12.14 10.85 10.06
CA GLU A 154 -11.14 11.83 10.47
C GLU A 154 -10.11 12.10 9.36
N LYS A 155 -9.65 11.05 8.67
CA LYS A 155 -8.60 11.11 7.67
C LYS A 155 -9.06 11.67 6.33
N TYR A 156 -10.18 11.17 5.83
CA TYR A 156 -10.67 11.45 4.47
C TYR A 156 -11.83 12.44 4.45
N GLN A 157 -12.36 12.79 5.64
CA GLN A 157 -13.44 13.76 5.83
C GLN A 157 -14.64 13.49 4.90
N TRP A 158 -15.07 14.47 4.12
CA TRP A 158 -16.20 14.38 3.18
C TRP A 158 -15.98 13.38 2.02
N GLU A 159 -14.74 13.00 1.77
CA GLU A 159 -14.41 12.00 0.74
C GLU A 159 -14.72 10.56 1.17
N PHE A 160 -14.86 10.29 2.46
CA PHE A 160 -15.23 8.97 2.97
C PHE A 160 -16.72 8.85 3.17
N SER A 161 -17.35 7.90 2.48
CA SER A 161 -18.75 7.56 2.70
C SER A 161 -18.88 6.25 3.48
N GLU A 162 -19.24 6.35 4.76
CA GLU A 162 -19.57 5.19 5.59
C GLU A 162 -20.64 4.31 4.97
N LYS A 163 -21.70 4.94 4.45
CA LYS A 163 -22.81 4.24 3.78
C LYS A 163 -22.34 3.39 2.61
N LEU A 164 -21.45 3.91 1.76
CA LEU A 164 -20.89 3.16 0.63
C LEU A 164 -19.99 2.03 1.13
N PHE A 165 -19.14 2.31 2.10
CA PHE A 165 -18.27 1.28 2.70
C PHE A 165 -19.09 0.13 3.28
N LEU A 166 -20.09 0.41 4.13
CA LEU A 166 -20.93 -0.62 4.73
C LEU A 166 -21.77 -1.37 3.68
N LYS A 167 -22.30 -0.66 2.66
CA LYS A 167 -23.03 -1.31 1.56
C LYS A 167 -22.16 -2.33 0.82
N GLN A 168 -20.90 -2.01 0.57
CA GLN A 168 -19.98 -2.93 -0.10
C GLN A 168 -19.71 -4.20 0.72
N LEU A 169 -19.74 -4.11 2.06
CA LEU A 169 -19.58 -5.29 2.93
C LEU A 169 -20.77 -6.25 2.88
N LEU A 170 -21.93 -5.80 2.41
CA LEU A 170 -23.14 -6.64 2.26
C LEU A 170 -23.19 -7.37 0.91
N LEU A 171 -22.26 -7.10 -0.01
CA LEU A 171 -22.24 -7.68 -1.36
C LEU A 171 -21.36 -8.92 -1.47
N ILE A 172 -20.82 -9.43 -0.35
CA ILE A 172 -19.90 -10.57 -0.31
C ILE A 172 -20.62 -11.83 0.16
#